data_578b40931df27ef30be5f609fcb0ac19
#
_entry.id   578b40931df27ef30be5f609fcb0ac19
#
_cell.length_a   1.000
_cell.length_b   1.000
_cell.length_c   1.000
_cell.angle_alpha   90.00
_cell.angle_beta   90.00
_cell.angle_gamma   90.00
#
_symmetry.space_group_name_H-M   'P 1'
#
loop_
_entity.id
_entity.type
_entity.pdbx_description
1 polymer ?
#
loop_
_entity_poly.entity_id
_entity_poly.type
_entity_poly.pdbx_seq_one_letter_code
_entity_poly.pdbx_strand_id
1 'polypeptide(L)'
;IITTLEQAERDRIIINSKKYEERALAPVVSAMVGGSPHFPSGYRLKKQTDNFIWISYDTQFTSQGILIYKYPVVAGKQMMGLDEILEENAEMLKNNVPGMFENTYMMTSTFARPSIKYMKYKGRDFAEIRGFWEVYNDYMGGPFVAHAFYNQDGTEMIVMEAFVYAPKYDKRHYLRQIESVLYSF
;
A
#
# COMPACT_ATOMS: atom_id res chain seq x y z
N ILE A 1 17.76 -13.63 -13.84
CA ILE A 1 17.27 -14.91 -13.29
C ILE A 1 16.45 -14.66 -12.01
N ILE A 2 17.01 -13.94 -11.02
CA ILE A 2 16.31 -13.62 -9.76
C ILE A 2 15.01 -12.86 -10.02
N THR A 3 15.06 -11.81 -10.84
CA THR A 3 13.90 -11.01 -11.22
C THR A 3 12.80 -11.85 -11.90
N THR A 4 13.21 -12.81 -12.74
CA THR A 4 12.27 -13.71 -13.42
C THR A 4 11.58 -14.66 -12.46
N LEU A 5 12.33 -15.19 -11.47
CA LEU A 5 11.77 -16.06 -10.43
C LEU A 5 10.81 -15.30 -9.50
N GLU A 6 11.16 -14.08 -9.13
CA GLU A 6 10.29 -13.21 -8.33
C GLU A 6 9.01 -12.86 -9.07
N GLN A 7 9.10 -12.60 -10.38
CA GLN A 7 7.91 -12.35 -11.21
C GLN A 7 7.01 -13.59 -11.27
N ALA A 8 7.59 -14.78 -11.49
CA ALA A 8 6.83 -16.03 -11.52
C ALA A 8 6.14 -16.34 -10.19
N GLU A 9 6.82 -16.08 -9.08
CA GLU A 9 6.21 -16.23 -7.75
C GLU A 9 5.05 -15.25 -7.55
N ARG A 10 5.24 -14.00 -7.92
CA ARG A 10 4.20 -12.97 -7.88
C ARG A 10 2.98 -13.36 -8.70
N ASP A 11 3.18 -13.80 -9.93
CA ASP A 11 2.10 -14.21 -10.82
C ASP A 11 1.30 -15.38 -10.24
N ARG A 12 1.98 -16.34 -9.63
CA ARG A 12 1.34 -17.48 -8.97
C ARG A 12 0.50 -17.01 -7.76
N ILE A 13 1.02 -16.10 -6.95
CA ILE A 13 0.29 -15.55 -5.79
C ILE A 13 -0.96 -14.80 -6.28
N ILE A 14 -0.84 -14.01 -7.33
CA ILE A 14 -1.97 -13.27 -7.92
C ILE A 14 -3.05 -14.24 -8.42
N ILE A 15 -2.69 -15.30 -9.11
CA ILE A 15 -3.63 -16.30 -9.60
C ILE A 15 -4.38 -16.97 -8.44
N ASN A 16 -3.67 -17.35 -7.38
CA ASN A 16 -4.27 -17.91 -6.18
C ASN A 16 -5.20 -16.90 -5.49
N SER A 17 -4.80 -15.65 -5.39
CA SER A 17 -5.62 -14.59 -4.81
C SER A 17 -6.92 -14.39 -5.56
N LYS A 18 -6.90 -14.42 -6.88
CA LYS A 18 -8.11 -14.32 -7.72
C LYS A 18 -9.08 -15.47 -7.52
N LYS A 19 -8.56 -16.66 -7.23
CA LYS A 19 -9.37 -17.85 -7.02
C LYS A 19 -10.12 -17.83 -5.69
N TYR A 20 -9.52 -17.26 -4.65
CA TYR A 20 -10.03 -17.26 -3.27
C TYR A 20 -10.15 -15.84 -2.71
N GLU A 21 -10.54 -14.87 -3.52
CA GLU A 21 -10.58 -13.47 -3.12
C GLU A 21 -11.75 -13.11 -2.21
N GLU A 22 -11.55 -12.07 -1.42
CA GLU A 22 -12.61 -11.38 -0.67
C GLU A 22 -13.36 -10.43 -1.61
N ARG A 23 -14.37 -10.95 -2.28
CA ARG A 23 -15.09 -10.25 -3.34
C ARG A 23 -15.83 -8.99 -2.87
N ALA A 24 -16.17 -8.94 -1.60
CA ALA A 24 -16.88 -7.78 -1.03
C ALA A 24 -16.03 -6.51 -0.97
N LEU A 25 -14.69 -6.62 -1.04
CA LEU A 25 -13.78 -5.47 -0.97
C LEU A 25 -13.64 -4.74 -2.31
N ALA A 26 -13.73 -5.46 -3.42
CA ALA A 26 -13.55 -4.86 -4.74
C ALA A 26 -14.54 -3.73 -5.06
N PRO A 27 -15.84 -3.83 -4.78
CA PRO A 27 -16.78 -2.73 -5.02
C PRO A 27 -16.44 -1.47 -4.21
N VAL A 28 -15.98 -1.62 -2.97
CA VAL A 28 -15.61 -0.51 -2.09
C VAL A 28 -14.41 0.25 -2.66
N VAL A 29 -13.38 -0.47 -3.07
CA VAL A 29 -12.17 0.14 -3.64
C VAL A 29 -12.46 0.73 -5.01
N SER A 30 -13.20 0.03 -5.86
CA SER A 30 -13.54 0.50 -7.21
C SER A 30 -14.37 1.77 -7.20
N ALA A 31 -15.26 1.92 -6.23
CA ALA A 31 -16.07 3.14 -6.08
C ALA A 31 -15.18 4.37 -5.81
N MET A 32 -14.06 4.20 -5.12
CA MET A 32 -13.15 5.31 -4.80
C MET A 32 -12.13 5.59 -5.90
N VAL A 33 -11.51 4.54 -6.47
CA VAL A 33 -10.34 4.71 -7.37
C VAL A 33 -10.54 4.16 -8.79
N GLY A 34 -11.73 3.67 -9.13
CA GLY A 34 -12.05 3.21 -10.48
C GLY A 34 -11.59 1.81 -10.83
N GLY A 35 -11.02 1.09 -9.90
CA GLY A 35 -10.56 -0.29 -10.04
C GLY A 35 -10.20 -0.86 -8.68
N SER A 36 -9.85 -2.13 -8.62
CA SER A 36 -9.49 -2.76 -7.35
C SER A 36 -8.44 -3.85 -7.54
N PRO A 37 -7.49 -3.96 -6.61
CA PRO A 37 -6.70 -5.17 -6.48
C PRO A 37 -7.58 -6.36 -6.11
N HIS A 38 -7.04 -7.56 -6.27
CA HIS A 38 -7.67 -8.78 -5.80
C HIS A 38 -7.15 -9.12 -4.40
N PHE A 39 -8.00 -8.96 -3.40
CA PHE A 39 -7.64 -9.22 -2.00
C PHE A 39 -7.82 -10.70 -1.68
N PRO A 40 -6.78 -11.36 -1.13
CA PRO A 40 -6.91 -12.75 -0.68
C PRO A 40 -7.96 -12.91 0.41
N SER A 41 -8.43 -14.13 0.60
CA SER A 41 -9.34 -14.48 1.70
C SER A 41 -8.74 -14.10 3.06
N GLY A 42 -9.57 -13.56 3.93
CA GLY A 42 -9.18 -13.16 5.30
C GLY A 42 -8.91 -11.66 5.46
N TYR A 43 -8.75 -10.91 4.38
CA TYR A 43 -8.64 -9.46 4.45
C TYR A 43 -9.97 -8.83 4.84
N ARG A 44 -9.91 -7.78 5.66
CA ARG A 44 -11.09 -7.07 6.18
C ARG A 44 -10.93 -5.57 6.02
N LEU A 45 -12.04 -4.91 5.71
CA LEU A 45 -12.13 -3.44 5.69
C LEU A 45 -12.07 -2.91 7.11
N LYS A 46 -11.12 -2.03 7.40
CA LYS A 46 -10.95 -1.39 8.71
C LYS A 46 -11.44 0.05 8.75
N LYS A 47 -11.26 0.78 7.65
CA LYS A 47 -11.67 2.18 7.57
C LYS A 47 -11.97 2.53 6.12
N GLN A 48 -12.94 3.40 5.93
CA GLN A 48 -13.31 3.96 4.63
C GLN A 48 -13.74 5.41 4.80
N THR A 49 -13.15 6.28 3.99
CA THR A 49 -13.57 7.67 3.82
C THR A 49 -13.70 7.96 2.32
N ASP A 50 -13.98 9.20 1.95
CA ASP A 50 -14.11 9.57 0.54
C ASP A 50 -12.79 9.42 -0.24
N ASN A 51 -11.66 9.47 0.46
CA ASN A 51 -10.33 9.45 -0.17
C ASN A 51 -9.34 8.50 0.50
N PHE A 52 -9.78 7.67 1.45
CA PHE A 52 -8.89 6.77 2.18
C PHE A 52 -9.60 5.46 2.52
N ILE A 53 -8.92 4.33 2.24
CA ILE A 53 -9.36 2.98 2.60
C ILE A 53 -8.21 2.27 3.29
N TRP A 54 -8.53 1.60 4.40
CA TRP A 54 -7.62 0.73 5.12
C TRP A 54 -8.20 -0.68 5.19
N ILE A 55 -7.47 -1.64 4.62
CA ILE A 55 -7.83 -3.06 4.58
C ILE A 55 -6.67 -3.82 5.22
N SER A 56 -6.97 -4.83 6.04
CA SER A 56 -5.91 -5.62 6.65
C SER A 56 -6.27 -7.09 6.83
N TYR A 57 -5.21 -7.89 6.95
CA TYR A 57 -5.25 -9.29 7.35
C TYR A 57 -4.46 -9.40 8.65
N ASP A 58 -5.17 -9.61 9.75
CA ASP A 58 -4.61 -9.67 11.08
C ASP A 58 -4.66 -11.09 11.61
N THR A 59 -3.53 -11.53 12.16
CA THR A 59 -3.43 -12.76 12.97
C THR A 59 -3.07 -12.38 14.40
N GLN A 60 -2.94 -13.37 15.27
CA GLN A 60 -2.53 -13.13 16.66
C GLN A 60 -1.17 -12.42 16.76
N PHE A 61 -0.27 -12.65 15.80
CA PHE A 61 1.12 -12.21 15.90
C PHE A 61 1.57 -11.30 14.76
N THR A 62 0.79 -11.17 13.69
CA THR A 62 1.15 -10.41 12.51
C THR A 62 -0.01 -9.57 12.00
N SER A 63 0.31 -8.48 11.33
CA SER A 63 -0.66 -7.68 10.60
C SER A 63 -0.09 -7.36 9.22
N GLN A 64 -0.89 -7.58 8.18
CA GLN A 64 -0.60 -7.18 6.81
C GLN A 64 -1.67 -6.17 6.40
N GLY A 65 -1.27 -4.93 6.18
CA GLY A 65 -2.19 -3.86 5.86
C GLY A 65 -2.01 -3.32 4.46
N ILE A 66 -3.12 -2.89 3.85
CA ILE A 66 -3.11 -2.16 2.59
C ILE A 66 -3.90 -0.87 2.80
N LEU A 67 -3.23 0.24 2.53
CA LEU A 67 -3.81 1.57 2.54
C LEU A 67 -3.97 2.01 1.09
N ILE A 68 -5.15 2.49 0.73
CA ILE A 68 -5.42 3.02 -0.60
C ILE A 68 -5.99 4.41 -0.42
N TYR A 69 -5.34 5.40 -1.00
CA TYR A 69 -5.81 6.78 -0.90
C TYR A 69 -5.58 7.53 -2.22
N LYS A 70 -6.30 8.63 -2.37
CA LYS A 70 -6.22 9.49 -3.53
C LYS A 70 -6.19 10.96 -3.13
N TYR A 71 -5.58 11.77 -3.97
CA TYR A 71 -5.54 13.21 -3.82
C TYR A 71 -5.48 13.89 -5.17
N PRO A 72 -5.94 15.17 -5.26
CA PRO A 72 -5.99 15.85 -6.54
C PRO A 72 -4.62 16.12 -7.15
N VAL A 73 -4.52 16.04 -8.46
CA VAL A 73 -3.39 16.56 -9.22
C VAL A 73 -3.48 18.07 -9.23
N VAL A 74 -2.40 18.75 -8.88
CA VAL A 74 -2.31 20.21 -8.88
C VAL A 74 -1.51 20.66 -10.10
N ALA A 75 -2.10 21.53 -10.93
CA ALA A 75 -1.45 22.04 -12.13
C ALA A 75 -0.14 22.76 -11.78
N GLY A 76 0.92 22.42 -12.51
CA GLY A 76 2.25 23.01 -12.29
C GLY A 76 3.04 22.41 -11.14
N LYS A 77 2.47 21.48 -10.36
CA LYS A 77 3.15 20.79 -9.29
C LYS A 77 3.70 19.45 -9.77
N GLN A 78 4.92 19.10 -9.37
CA GLN A 78 5.46 17.76 -9.57
C GLN A 78 4.70 16.76 -8.67
N MET A 79 4.06 15.77 -9.28
CA MET A 79 3.22 14.80 -8.54
C MET A 79 3.91 13.46 -8.29
N MET A 80 4.94 13.13 -9.07
CA MET A 80 5.57 11.81 -9.06
C MET A 80 6.95 11.78 -8.38
N GLY A 81 7.39 12.90 -7.80
CA GLY A 81 8.63 12.95 -7.03
C GLY A 81 8.49 12.29 -5.67
N LEU A 82 9.58 11.74 -5.14
CA LEU A 82 9.56 11.08 -3.83
C LEU A 82 9.12 12.03 -2.72
N ASP A 83 9.66 13.23 -2.66
CA ASP A 83 9.33 14.19 -1.60
C ASP A 83 7.86 14.60 -1.64
N GLU A 84 7.32 14.82 -2.83
CA GLU A 84 5.92 15.20 -3.04
C GLU A 84 4.97 14.07 -2.62
N ILE A 85 5.30 12.84 -2.99
CA ILE A 85 4.51 11.66 -2.60
C ILE A 85 4.59 11.44 -1.08
N LEU A 86 5.76 11.59 -0.47
CA LEU A 86 5.93 11.43 0.98
C LEU A 86 5.22 12.52 1.78
N GLU A 87 5.13 13.73 1.26
CA GLU A 87 4.39 14.82 1.90
C GLU A 87 2.90 14.48 2.01
N GLU A 88 2.28 14.04 0.91
CA GLU A 88 0.88 13.60 0.91
C GLU A 88 0.67 12.34 1.77
N ASN A 89 1.63 11.42 1.73
CA ASN A 89 1.62 10.23 2.57
C ASN A 89 1.59 10.60 4.06
N ALA A 90 2.42 11.53 4.49
CA ALA A 90 2.48 11.97 5.88
C ALA A 90 1.12 12.50 6.37
N GLU A 91 0.45 13.33 5.59
CA GLU A 91 -0.89 13.84 5.91
C GLU A 91 -1.93 12.71 5.98
N MET A 92 -1.95 11.83 5.01
CA MET A 92 -2.90 10.72 4.95
C MET A 92 -2.73 9.76 6.13
N LEU A 93 -1.51 9.38 6.48
CA LEU A 93 -1.24 8.48 7.59
C LEU A 93 -1.60 9.12 8.93
N LYS A 94 -1.20 10.35 9.15
CA LYS A 94 -1.48 11.08 10.39
C LYS A 94 -2.99 11.24 10.63
N ASN A 95 -3.75 11.54 9.58
CA ASN A 95 -5.18 11.78 9.69
C ASN A 95 -6.02 10.51 9.75
N ASN A 96 -5.51 9.38 9.25
CA ASN A 96 -6.33 8.19 9.03
C ASN A 96 -5.86 6.93 9.76
N VAL A 97 -4.60 6.85 10.19
CA VAL A 97 -4.05 5.63 10.79
C VAL A 97 -3.53 5.91 12.21
N PRO A 98 -4.43 6.00 13.20
CA PRO A 98 -4.02 6.19 14.58
C PRO A 98 -3.31 4.95 15.11
N GLY A 99 -2.38 5.16 16.05
CA GLY A 99 -1.76 4.08 16.79
C GLY A 99 -2.66 3.55 17.91
N MET A 100 -2.12 2.66 18.73
CA MET A 100 -2.84 2.04 19.83
C MET A 100 -3.10 2.99 21.00
N PHE A 101 -2.29 4.02 21.16
CA PHE A 101 -2.37 4.98 22.25
C PHE A 101 -2.73 6.37 21.75
N GLU A 102 -3.21 7.20 22.66
CA GLU A 102 -3.51 8.60 22.38
C GLU A 102 -2.25 9.34 21.88
N ASN A 103 -2.41 10.26 20.93
CA ASN A 103 -1.33 11.02 20.28
C ASN A 103 -0.29 10.15 19.56
N THR A 104 -0.70 9.00 19.07
CA THR A 104 0.12 8.15 18.22
C THR A 104 -0.51 7.98 16.83
N TYR A 105 0.30 7.86 15.80
CA TYR A 105 -0.17 7.64 14.43
C TYR A 105 0.95 7.03 13.58
N MET A 106 0.57 6.34 12.53
CA MET A 106 1.50 5.76 11.58
C MET A 106 2.21 6.86 10.78
N MET A 107 3.50 6.68 10.54
CA MET A 107 4.30 7.55 9.69
C MET A 107 5.36 6.77 8.94
N THR A 108 5.85 7.33 7.85
CA THR A 108 7.05 6.81 7.19
C THR A 108 8.26 7.13 8.08
N SER A 109 9.11 6.13 8.33
CA SER A 109 10.29 6.32 9.18
C SER A 109 11.26 7.33 8.55
N THR A 110 11.76 8.23 9.38
CA THR A 110 12.79 9.19 9.01
C THR A 110 14.20 8.64 9.22
N PHE A 111 14.32 7.46 9.84
CA PHE A 111 15.59 6.83 10.10
C PHE A 111 16.34 6.43 8.83
N ALA A 112 15.61 5.95 7.82
CA ALA A 112 16.16 5.63 6.51
C ALA A 112 15.26 6.22 5.42
N ARG A 113 15.87 6.99 4.50
CA ARG A 113 15.13 7.56 3.37
C ARG A 113 14.59 6.43 2.48
N PRO A 114 13.29 6.44 2.13
CA PRO A 114 12.74 5.48 1.20
C PRO A 114 13.39 5.54 -0.19
N SER A 115 13.41 4.42 -0.89
CA SER A 115 13.84 4.36 -2.29
C SER A 115 12.64 4.53 -3.21
N ILE A 116 12.89 5.03 -4.42
CA ILE A 116 11.88 5.18 -5.46
C ILE A 116 12.41 4.63 -6.78
N LYS A 117 11.55 3.91 -7.51
CA LYS A 117 11.79 3.44 -8.88
C LYS A 117 10.56 3.70 -9.72
N TYR A 118 10.78 4.16 -10.95
CA TYR A 118 9.69 4.33 -11.92
C TYR A 118 9.61 3.09 -12.79
N MET A 119 8.43 2.49 -12.84
CA MET A 119 8.22 1.18 -13.43
C MET A 119 7.01 1.17 -14.36
N LYS A 120 6.97 0.18 -15.24
CA LYS A 120 5.80 -0.13 -16.08
C LYS A 120 5.43 -1.59 -15.88
N TYR A 121 4.15 -1.85 -15.64
CA TYR A 121 3.61 -3.20 -15.50
C TYR A 121 2.22 -3.27 -16.15
N LYS A 122 2.07 -4.17 -17.12
CA LYS A 122 0.81 -4.34 -17.87
C LYS A 122 0.25 -3.03 -18.41
N GLY A 123 1.14 -2.21 -18.97
CA GLY A 123 0.77 -0.94 -19.61
C GLY A 123 0.56 0.24 -18.67
N ARG A 124 0.67 0.06 -17.36
CA ARG A 124 0.54 1.14 -16.39
C ARG A 124 1.89 1.57 -15.86
N ASP A 125 2.15 2.88 -15.92
CA ASP A 125 3.31 3.50 -15.30
C ASP A 125 3.02 3.82 -13.84
N PHE A 126 3.98 3.53 -12.95
CA PHE A 126 3.85 3.85 -11.53
C PHE A 126 5.22 4.07 -10.89
N ALA A 127 5.23 4.76 -9.77
CA ALA A 127 6.39 4.86 -8.90
C ALA A 127 6.29 3.77 -7.82
N GLU A 128 7.32 2.96 -7.68
CA GLU A 128 7.45 2.02 -6.57
C GLU A 128 8.32 2.63 -5.49
N ILE A 129 7.77 2.76 -4.29
CA ILE A 129 8.45 3.32 -3.13
C ILE A 129 8.60 2.22 -2.09
N ARG A 130 9.82 2.04 -1.57
CA ARG A 130 10.12 1.07 -0.53
C ARG A 130 10.80 1.75 0.64
N GLY A 131 10.39 1.40 1.84
CA GLY A 131 10.97 1.96 3.05
C GLY A 131 10.42 1.26 4.29
N PHE A 132 10.50 1.98 5.39
CA PHE A 132 10.01 1.53 6.68
C PHE A 132 8.97 2.50 7.23
N TRP A 133 7.96 1.94 7.86
CA TRP A 133 6.98 2.70 8.62
C TRP A 133 7.26 2.56 10.10
N GLU A 134 6.81 3.51 10.87
CA GLU A 134 6.84 3.48 12.33
C GLU A 134 5.58 4.16 12.87
N VAL A 135 5.37 4.04 14.18
CA VAL A 135 4.31 4.77 14.87
C VAL A 135 4.95 5.91 15.64
N TYR A 136 4.50 7.13 15.38
CA TYR A 136 4.93 8.30 16.12
C TYR A 136 4.63 8.11 17.60
N ASN A 137 5.64 8.31 18.43
CA ASN A 137 5.57 8.21 19.89
C ASN A 137 5.24 6.79 20.41
N ASP A 138 5.63 5.76 19.66
CA ASP A 138 5.49 4.35 20.04
C ASP A 138 6.61 3.51 19.39
N TYR A 139 6.83 2.30 19.91
CA TYR A 139 7.86 1.37 19.44
C TYR A 139 7.28 0.30 18.51
N MET A 140 6.72 0.73 17.41
CA MET A 140 6.09 -0.16 16.45
C MET A 140 6.50 0.24 15.05
N GLY A 141 6.82 -0.73 14.18
CA GLY A 141 7.26 -0.45 12.83
C GLY A 141 7.46 -1.71 12.00
N GLY A 142 7.83 -1.53 10.75
CA GLY A 142 8.09 -2.59 9.80
C GLY A 142 8.35 -2.07 8.39
N PRO A 143 8.48 -2.98 7.41
CA PRO A 143 8.68 -2.58 6.03
C PRO A 143 7.36 -2.22 5.34
N PHE A 144 7.46 -1.38 4.30
CA PHE A 144 6.35 -1.11 3.38
C PHE A 144 6.83 -1.05 1.94
N VAL A 145 5.90 -1.24 1.03
CA VAL A 145 6.04 -0.95 -0.39
C VAL A 145 4.79 -0.21 -0.85
N ALA A 146 4.96 0.86 -1.63
CA ALA A 146 3.85 1.64 -2.16
C ALA A 146 3.96 1.79 -3.67
N HIS A 147 2.80 1.77 -4.34
CA HIS A 147 2.67 2.11 -5.75
C HIS A 147 1.89 3.41 -5.88
N ALA A 148 2.48 4.41 -6.53
CA ALA A 148 1.85 5.71 -6.77
C ALA A 148 1.72 5.94 -8.27
N PHE A 149 0.52 6.31 -8.72
CA PHE A 149 0.23 6.51 -10.13
C PHE A 149 -0.94 7.47 -10.35
N TYR A 150 -1.03 8.03 -11.54
CA TYR A 150 -2.18 8.82 -11.95
C TYR A 150 -3.40 7.93 -12.18
N ASN A 151 -4.59 8.44 -11.86
CA ASN A 151 -5.81 7.78 -12.31
C ASN A 151 -5.95 7.89 -13.85
N GLN A 152 -6.97 7.27 -14.41
CA GLN A 152 -7.13 7.17 -15.87
C GLN A 152 -7.21 8.54 -16.55
N ASP A 153 -7.91 9.50 -15.96
CA ASP A 153 -8.07 10.87 -16.53
C ASP A 153 -6.89 11.79 -16.21
N GLY A 154 -5.95 11.39 -15.36
CA GLY A 154 -4.86 12.23 -14.91
C GLY A 154 -5.26 13.35 -13.96
N THR A 155 -6.45 13.28 -13.36
CA THR A 155 -6.97 14.30 -12.45
C THR A 155 -6.64 14.06 -10.98
N GLU A 156 -6.33 12.82 -10.63
CA GLU A 156 -6.00 12.41 -9.26
C GLU A 156 -4.78 11.49 -9.25
N MET A 157 -4.03 11.56 -8.17
CA MET A 157 -3.03 10.55 -7.81
C MET A 157 -3.68 9.48 -6.96
N ILE A 158 -3.31 8.22 -7.21
CA ILE A 158 -3.69 7.07 -6.41
C ILE A 158 -2.42 6.49 -5.80
N VAL A 159 -2.47 6.19 -4.50
CA VAL A 159 -1.38 5.49 -3.81
C VAL A 159 -1.95 4.25 -3.14
N MET A 160 -1.29 3.13 -3.35
CA MET A 160 -1.57 1.88 -2.65
C MET A 160 -0.32 1.50 -1.86
N GLU A 161 -0.41 1.49 -0.55
CA GLU A 161 0.69 1.17 0.34
C GLU A 161 0.43 -0.15 1.07
N ALA A 162 1.33 -1.11 0.87
CA ALA A 162 1.31 -2.38 1.57
C ALA A 162 2.36 -2.35 2.68
N PHE A 163 1.96 -2.69 3.90
CA PHE A 163 2.87 -2.69 5.05
C PHE A 163 2.70 -3.96 5.89
N VAL A 164 3.76 -4.33 6.60
CA VAL A 164 3.80 -5.54 7.41
C VAL A 164 4.25 -5.21 8.83
N TYR A 165 3.52 -5.75 9.81
CA TYR A 165 3.92 -5.83 11.20
C TYR A 165 4.08 -7.30 11.59
N ALA A 166 5.31 -7.75 11.80
CA ALA A 166 5.62 -9.14 12.12
C ALA A 166 6.89 -9.20 12.99
N PRO A 167 6.82 -8.79 14.27
CA PRO A 167 8.01 -8.54 15.10
C PRO A 167 8.86 -9.79 15.34
N LYS A 168 8.28 -11.00 15.27
CA LYS A 168 8.97 -12.26 15.54
C LYS A 168 9.21 -13.14 14.31
N TYR A 169 8.85 -12.67 13.11
CA TYR A 169 8.85 -13.48 11.89
C TYR A 169 9.64 -12.83 10.76
N ASP A 170 9.97 -13.61 9.75
CA ASP A 170 10.63 -13.12 8.54
C ASP A 170 9.66 -12.24 7.74
N LYS A 171 9.91 -10.94 7.79
CA LYS A 171 9.07 -9.91 7.17
C LYS A 171 9.10 -9.96 5.65
N ARG A 172 10.17 -10.48 5.04
CA ARG A 172 10.30 -10.54 3.58
C ARG A 172 9.22 -11.40 2.94
N HIS A 173 8.92 -12.53 3.55
CA HIS A 173 7.88 -13.44 3.06
C HIS A 173 6.51 -12.76 3.06
N TYR A 174 6.16 -12.13 4.17
CA TYR A 174 4.89 -11.39 4.30
C TYR A 174 4.82 -10.20 3.34
N LEU A 175 5.92 -9.48 3.19
CA LEU A 175 5.97 -8.33 2.28
C LEU A 175 5.78 -8.75 0.82
N ARG A 176 6.37 -9.86 0.39
CA ARG A 176 6.16 -10.40 -0.97
C ARG A 176 4.72 -10.79 -1.22
N GLN A 177 4.08 -11.39 -0.25
CA GLN A 177 2.66 -11.76 -0.36
C GLN A 177 1.78 -10.53 -0.54
N ILE A 178 1.94 -9.53 0.31
CA ILE A 178 1.10 -8.34 0.27
C ILE A 178 1.44 -7.43 -0.93
N GLU A 179 2.69 -7.36 -1.34
CA GLU A 179 3.11 -6.64 -2.56
C GLU A 179 2.42 -7.18 -3.80
N SER A 180 2.23 -8.51 -3.86
CA SER A 180 1.55 -9.16 -4.98
C SER A 180 0.11 -8.66 -5.14
N VAL A 181 -0.54 -8.27 -4.05
CA VAL A 181 -1.87 -7.67 -4.11
C VAL A 181 -1.85 -6.36 -4.89
N LEU A 182 -0.84 -5.51 -4.67
CA LEU A 182 -0.70 -4.24 -5.39
C LEU A 182 -0.58 -4.45 -6.90
N TYR A 183 0.14 -5.47 -7.32
CA TYR A 183 0.30 -5.81 -8.74
C TYR A 183 -0.97 -6.37 -9.38
N SER A 184 -1.96 -6.77 -8.59
CA SER A 184 -3.23 -7.31 -9.10
C SER A 184 -4.27 -6.25 -9.43
N PHE A 185 -3.96 -4.98 -9.17
CA PHE A 185 -4.87 -3.86 -9.49
C PHE A 185 -5.22 -3.77 -10.97
#